data_97870058cb9a6c4e3cf35776b20b7713
#
_entry.id   97870058cb9a6c4e3cf35776b20b7713
#
_cell.length_a   1.000
_cell.length_b   1.000
_cell.length_c   1.000
_cell.angle_alpha   90.00
_cell.angle_beta   90.00
_cell.angle_gamma   90.00
#
_symmetry.space_group_name_H-M   'P 1'
#
loop_
_entity.id
_entity.type
_entity.pdbx_description
1 polymer ?
#
loop_
_entity_poly.entity_id
_entity_poly.type
_entity_poly.pdbx_seq_one_letter_code
_entity_poly.pdbx_strand_id
1 'polypeptide(L)'
;GDGNEIKVYLRKNPEMMSIRQVAKRDGITEKEVYKKYGIDIFRTTNAQTSIRTRIINYRKEMNISESVLSIEYIPKTGKNKGTVYEQFYKDDNCNLFVWLRDTSEVIDGELYKKDLQGTYWDMNAWMKNVAKEGGVSFPKGKKPEQLVRQILEMTTNPGDMVLDSFLGSGTTAAVAHKLGRKYIGIELGQQCYTHCKPRLDSVIDGNDSGGITEFVDWKGGGGYKFYELA
;
A
#
# COMPACT_ATOMS: atom_id res chain seq x y z
N GLY A 1 -29.57 -15.39 -8.58
CA GLY A 1 -29.79 -14.29 -7.69
C GLY A 1 -30.47 -14.77 -6.42
N ASP A 2 -30.24 -14.07 -5.36
CA ASP A 2 -30.75 -14.34 -4.02
C ASP A 2 -32.17 -13.78 -3.76
N GLY A 3 -32.89 -13.40 -4.87
CA GLY A 3 -34.26 -12.89 -4.81
C GLY A 3 -34.43 -11.47 -4.26
N ASN A 4 -33.35 -10.79 -3.91
CA ASN A 4 -33.44 -9.44 -3.37
C ASN A 4 -33.77 -8.42 -4.47
N GLU A 5 -34.75 -7.57 -4.22
CA GLU A 5 -35.05 -6.41 -5.07
C GLU A 5 -33.91 -5.38 -4.95
N ILE A 6 -33.53 -4.83 -6.11
CA ILE A 6 -32.54 -3.75 -6.19
C ILE A 6 -33.30 -2.49 -6.64
N LYS A 7 -33.22 -1.45 -5.87
CA LYS A 7 -33.74 -0.13 -6.25
C LYS A 7 -32.77 0.53 -7.22
N VAL A 8 -33.32 0.97 -8.37
CA VAL A 8 -32.55 1.70 -9.39
C VAL A 8 -32.98 3.17 -9.35
N TYR A 9 -32.02 4.04 -9.23
CA TYR A 9 -32.22 5.49 -9.22
C TYR A 9 -31.70 6.11 -10.53
N LEU A 10 -32.52 6.93 -11.16
CA LEU A 10 -32.14 7.71 -12.35
C LEU A 10 -31.53 9.03 -11.85
N ARG A 11 -30.28 9.27 -12.21
CA ARG A 11 -29.59 10.51 -11.83
C ARG A 11 -29.72 11.53 -12.95
N LYS A 12 -30.67 12.46 -12.82
CA LYS A 12 -30.98 13.50 -13.81
C LYS A 12 -29.89 14.58 -13.82
N ASN A 13 -29.41 14.93 -15.02
CA ASN A 13 -28.47 16.03 -15.26
C ASN A 13 -27.24 16.01 -14.34
N PRO A 14 -26.51 14.89 -14.24
CA PRO A 14 -25.33 14.84 -13.39
C PRO A 14 -24.24 15.73 -13.97
N GLU A 15 -23.67 16.61 -13.16
CA GLU A 15 -22.52 17.42 -13.54
C GLU A 15 -21.23 16.66 -13.21
N MET A 16 -20.45 16.35 -14.24
CA MET A 16 -19.18 15.64 -14.11
C MET A 16 -18.07 16.47 -14.75
N MET A 17 -17.00 16.70 -14.01
CA MET A 17 -15.85 17.47 -14.46
C MET A 17 -14.57 16.64 -14.37
N SER A 18 -13.66 16.85 -15.31
CA SER A 18 -12.30 16.34 -15.18
C SER A 18 -11.52 17.11 -14.10
N ILE A 19 -10.46 16.49 -13.55
CA ILE A 19 -9.57 17.13 -12.57
C ILE A 19 -9.09 18.49 -13.07
N ARG A 20 -8.70 18.60 -14.36
CA ARG A 20 -8.26 19.86 -14.98
C ARG A 20 -9.35 20.92 -15.03
N GLN A 21 -10.59 20.53 -15.30
CA GLN A 21 -11.71 21.48 -15.32
C GLN A 21 -12.01 22.00 -13.91
N VAL A 22 -11.97 21.13 -12.90
CA VAL A 22 -12.13 21.53 -11.49
C VAL A 22 -10.99 22.44 -11.05
N ALA A 23 -9.73 22.09 -11.37
CA ALA A 23 -8.57 22.93 -11.08
C ALA A 23 -8.72 24.33 -11.67
N LYS A 24 -9.14 24.42 -12.94
CA LYS A 24 -9.39 25.70 -13.61
C LYS A 24 -10.56 26.47 -13.00
N ARG A 25 -11.68 25.82 -12.69
CA ARG A 25 -12.85 26.42 -12.06
C ARG A 25 -12.51 27.04 -10.71
N ASP A 26 -11.76 26.32 -9.88
CA ASP A 26 -11.45 26.69 -8.49
C ASP A 26 -10.17 27.55 -8.38
N GLY A 27 -9.40 27.70 -9.45
CA GLY A 27 -8.13 28.44 -9.43
C GLY A 27 -7.03 27.77 -8.59
N ILE A 28 -7.02 26.45 -8.53
CA ILE A 28 -6.09 25.62 -7.72
C ILE A 28 -5.33 24.63 -8.61
N THR A 29 -4.29 24.02 -8.06
CA THR A 29 -3.51 22.96 -8.75
C THR A 29 -4.28 21.63 -8.78
N GLU A 30 -3.94 20.75 -9.72
CA GLU A 30 -4.50 19.38 -9.76
C GLU A 30 -4.24 18.62 -8.45
N LYS A 31 -3.09 18.82 -7.80
CA LYS A 31 -2.78 18.24 -6.48
C LYS A 31 -3.75 18.72 -5.40
N GLU A 32 -4.06 20.00 -5.38
CA GLU A 32 -5.04 20.56 -4.43
C GLU A 32 -6.45 20.06 -4.70
N VAL A 33 -6.83 19.78 -5.97
CA VAL A 33 -8.11 19.12 -6.29
C VAL A 33 -8.19 17.76 -5.63
N TYR A 34 -7.13 16.92 -5.71
CA TYR A 34 -7.11 15.63 -5.03
C TYR A 34 -7.24 15.77 -3.50
N LYS A 35 -6.61 16.76 -2.91
CA LYS A 35 -6.70 17.01 -1.47
C LYS A 35 -8.10 17.48 -1.05
N LYS A 36 -8.72 18.37 -1.83
CA LYS A 36 -10.02 18.99 -1.51
C LYS A 36 -11.20 18.09 -1.82
N TYR A 37 -11.16 17.36 -2.94
CA TYR A 37 -12.27 16.59 -3.49
C TYR A 37 -12.00 15.08 -3.58
N GLY A 38 -10.96 14.56 -2.94
CA GLY A 38 -10.51 13.18 -3.10
C GLY A 38 -11.59 12.13 -2.90
N ILE A 39 -12.53 12.36 -1.97
CA ILE A 39 -13.65 11.43 -1.71
C ILE A 39 -14.69 11.38 -2.84
N ASP A 40 -14.76 12.44 -3.66
CA ASP A 40 -15.72 12.59 -4.76
C ASP A 40 -15.08 12.32 -6.13
N ILE A 41 -13.79 12.02 -6.17
CA ILE A 41 -13.07 11.65 -7.38
C ILE A 41 -13.37 10.19 -7.71
N PHE A 42 -13.65 9.91 -8.99
CA PHE A 42 -13.89 8.56 -9.48
C PHE A 42 -13.24 8.32 -10.84
N ARG A 43 -13.05 7.05 -11.16
CA ARG A 43 -12.81 6.55 -12.51
C ARG A 43 -13.91 5.59 -12.91
N THR A 44 -14.10 5.36 -14.19
CA THR A 44 -15.02 4.33 -14.66
C THR A 44 -14.28 3.08 -15.10
N THR A 45 -14.91 1.92 -14.92
CA THR A 45 -14.37 0.63 -15.35
C THR A 45 -15.46 -0.24 -15.95
N ASN A 46 -15.06 -1.05 -16.93
CA ASN A 46 -15.91 -2.04 -17.55
C ASN A 46 -15.88 -3.37 -16.74
N ALA A 47 -16.32 -3.30 -15.49
CA ALA A 47 -16.35 -4.48 -14.62
C ALA A 47 -17.38 -5.51 -15.08
N GLN A 48 -16.96 -6.75 -15.30
CA GLN A 48 -17.83 -7.86 -15.69
C GLN A 48 -18.49 -8.46 -14.43
N THR A 49 -19.65 -7.91 -14.03
CA THR A 49 -20.41 -8.40 -12.87
C THR A 49 -21.84 -8.74 -13.24
N SER A 50 -22.43 -9.71 -12.55
CA SER A 50 -23.83 -10.09 -12.74
C SER A 50 -24.80 -8.93 -12.51
N ILE A 51 -24.51 -8.07 -11.54
CA ILE A 51 -25.30 -6.87 -11.25
C ILE A 51 -25.28 -5.92 -12.45
N ARG A 52 -24.11 -5.64 -13.03
CA ARG A 52 -24.00 -4.76 -14.18
C ARG A 52 -24.79 -5.29 -15.38
N THR A 53 -24.74 -6.60 -15.65
CA THR A 53 -25.52 -7.21 -16.72
C THR A 53 -27.03 -7.00 -16.51
N ARG A 54 -27.52 -7.16 -15.27
CA ARG A 54 -28.93 -6.90 -14.95
C ARG A 54 -29.30 -5.43 -15.18
N ILE A 55 -28.43 -4.49 -14.83
CA ILE A 55 -28.66 -3.05 -15.04
C ILE A 55 -28.69 -2.69 -16.51
N ILE A 56 -27.81 -3.27 -17.32
CA ILE A 56 -27.80 -3.09 -18.79
C ILE A 56 -29.13 -3.57 -19.38
N ASN A 57 -29.61 -4.74 -18.97
CA ASN A 57 -30.87 -5.26 -19.45
C ASN A 57 -32.05 -4.37 -19.02
N TYR A 58 -32.12 -4.02 -17.74
CA TYR A 58 -33.13 -3.12 -17.20
C TYR A 58 -33.15 -1.76 -17.94
N ARG A 59 -31.95 -1.18 -18.19
CA ARG A 59 -31.84 0.06 -18.96
C ARG A 59 -32.45 -0.05 -20.35
N LYS A 60 -32.20 -1.15 -21.04
CA LYS A 60 -32.76 -1.43 -22.40
C LYS A 60 -34.27 -1.64 -22.35
N GLU A 61 -34.77 -2.45 -21.42
CA GLU A 61 -36.18 -2.76 -21.27
C GLU A 61 -37.01 -1.51 -20.95
N MET A 62 -36.47 -0.64 -20.11
CA MET A 62 -37.16 0.60 -19.68
C MET A 62 -36.83 1.81 -20.57
N ASN A 63 -36.07 1.63 -21.64
CA ASN A 63 -35.63 2.70 -22.57
C ASN A 63 -35.09 3.95 -21.84
N ILE A 64 -34.19 3.73 -20.87
CA ILE A 64 -33.64 4.78 -20.01
C ILE A 64 -32.58 5.58 -20.78
N SER A 65 -32.74 6.90 -20.86
CA SER A 65 -31.86 7.83 -21.55
C SER A 65 -30.85 8.55 -20.63
N GLU A 66 -31.05 8.51 -19.32
CA GLU A 66 -30.16 9.17 -18.35
C GLU A 66 -28.75 8.60 -18.43
N SER A 67 -27.75 9.48 -18.43
CA SER A 67 -26.34 9.09 -18.55
C SER A 67 -25.78 8.42 -17.30
N VAL A 68 -26.42 8.59 -16.14
CA VAL A 68 -26.00 8.00 -14.86
C VAL A 68 -27.17 7.34 -14.15
N LEU A 69 -26.95 6.10 -13.75
CA LEU A 69 -27.82 5.32 -12.87
C LEU A 69 -27.09 5.00 -11.58
N SER A 70 -27.81 4.84 -10.49
CA SER A 70 -27.27 4.22 -9.27
C SER A 70 -28.18 3.15 -8.71
N ILE A 71 -27.62 2.26 -7.91
CA ILE A 71 -28.33 1.23 -7.16
C ILE A 71 -27.89 1.26 -5.72
N GLU A 72 -28.82 0.94 -4.82
CA GLU A 72 -28.51 0.67 -3.42
C GLU A 72 -28.58 -0.83 -3.15
N TYR A 73 -27.59 -1.35 -2.44
CA TYR A 73 -27.56 -2.72 -1.97
C TYR A 73 -26.68 -2.86 -0.72
N ILE A 74 -26.78 -4.00 -0.02
CA ILE A 74 -25.92 -4.31 1.12
C ILE A 74 -24.89 -5.35 0.68
N PRO A 75 -23.62 -4.99 0.55
CA PRO A 75 -22.55 -5.93 0.20
C PRO A 75 -22.41 -7.06 1.24
N LYS A 76 -22.24 -8.30 0.77
CA LYS A 76 -22.01 -9.47 1.62
C LYS A 76 -20.52 -9.65 1.97
N THR A 77 -19.63 -8.96 1.27
CA THR A 77 -18.16 -9.05 1.44
C THR A 77 -17.52 -7.69 1.21
N GLY A 78 -16.24 -7.54 1.56
CA GLY A 78 -15.44 -6.34 1.34
C GLY A 78 -15.63 -5.26 2.40
N LYS A 79 -15.04 -4.07 2.15
CA LYS A 79 -14.98 -2.93 3.09
C LYS A 79 -16.37 -2.47 3.56
N ASN A 80 -17.37 -2.49 2.68
CA ASN A 80 -18.73 -2.00 2.95
C ASN A 80 -19.70 -3.13 3.34
N LYS A 81 -19.18 -4.30 3.77
CA LYS A 81 -20.01 -5.43 4.20
C LYS A 81 -21.02 -5.03 5.26
N GLY A 82 -22.29 -5.36 5.04
CA GLY A 82 -23.38 -5.16 6.02
C GLY A 82 -23.92 -3.73 6.09
N THR A 83 -23.40 -2.79 5.30
CA THR A 83 -23.89 -1.40 5.24
C THR A 83 -24.53 -1.12 3.88
N VAL A 84 -25.50 -0.21 3.84
CA VAL A 84 -26.09 0.22 2.57
C VAL A 84 -25.01 0.93 1.77
N TYR A 85 -24.76 0.46 0.55
CA TYR A 85 -23.79 1.03 -0.36
C TYR A 85 -24.46 1.40 -1.67
N GLU A 86 -24.25 2.65 -2.10
CA GLU A 86 -24.75 3.16 -3.38
C GLU A 86 -23.66 3.02 -4.45
N GLN A 87 -23.99 2.31 -5.53
CA GLN A 87 -23.10 2.04 -6.66
C GLN A 87 -23.59 2.75 -7.91
N PHE A 88 -22.71 3.45 -8.60
CA PHE A 88 -23.04 4.28 -9.75
C PHE A 88 -22.55 3.66 -11.06
N TYR A 89 -23.30 3.88 -12.13
CA TYR A 89 -23.04 3.39 -13.47
C TYR A 89 -23.21 4.50 -14.48
N LYS A 90 -22.28 4.60 -15.42
CA LYS A 90 -22.22 5.64 -16.45
C LYS A 90 -22.51 5.08 -17.84
N ASP A 91 -23.23 5.85 -18.64
CA ASP A 91 -23.53 5.66 -20.05
C ASP A 91 -24.27 4.33 -20.36
N ASP A 92 -24.54 4.06 -21.64
CA ASP A 92 -25.29 2.88 -22.09
C ASP A 92 -24.60 1.57 -21.77
N ASN A 93 -23.28 1.58 -21.71
CA ASN A 93 -22.49 0.43 -21.30
C ASN A 93 -22.50 0.16 -19.80
N CYS A 94 -23.15 1.00 -19.01
CA CYS A 94 -23.20 0.91 -17.55
C CYS A 94 -21.80 0.71 -16.95
N ASN A 95 -20.85 1.56 -17.33
CA ASN A 95 -19.51 1.54 -16.77
C ASN A 95 -19.57 1.90 -15.30
N LEU A 96 -19.00 1.05 -14.45
CA LEU A 96 -19.00 1.16 -13.00
C LEU A 96 -18.11 2.32 -12.54
N PHE A 97 -18.61 3.16 -11.63
CA PHE A 97 -17.80 4.13 -10.92
C PHE A 97 -16.97 3.42 -9.86
N VAL A 98 -15.66 3.70 -9.85
CA VAL A 98 -14.74 3.30 -8.81
C VAL A 98 -14.26 4.58 -8.13
N TRP A 99 -14.77 4.83 -6.93
CA TRP A 99 -14.45 6.02 -6.17
C TRP A 99 -13.05 5.93 -5.56
N LEU A 100 -12.33 7.04 -5.55
CA LEU A 100 -11.01 7.11 -4.93
C LEU A 100 -11.08 6.82 -3.42
N ARG A 101 -12.14 7.26 -2.73
CA ARG A 101 -12.42 6.93 -1.32
C ARG A 101 -12.48 5.43 -1.01
N ASP A 102 -12.85 4.59 -1.98
CA ASP A 102 -12.94 3.13 -1.80
C ASP A 102 -11.60 2.43 -1.98
N THR A 103 -10.66 3.07 -2.69
CA THR A 103 -9.36 2.52 -3.05
C THR A 103 -8.19 3.25 -2.41
N SER A 104 -8.45 4.23 -1.56
CA SER A 104 -7.44 5.04 -0.89
C SER A 104 -7.70 5.17 0.60
N GLU A 105 -6.72 5.70 1.30
CA GLU A 105 -6.75 6.02 2.72
C GLU A 105 -6.16 7.41 2.94
N VAL A 106 -6.71 8.15 3.88
CA VAL A 106 -6.13 9.44 4.31
C VAL A 106 -5.20 9.16 5.48
N ILE A 107 -3.92 9.49 5.32
CA ILE A 107 -2.88 9.39 6.34
C ILE A 107 -2.28 10.79 6.47
N ASP A 108 -2.29 11.35 7.68
CA ASP A 108 -1.78 12.70 7.99
C ASP A 108 -2.30 13.81 7.06
N GLY A 109 -3.59 13.69 6.64
CA GLY A 109 -4.25 14.65 5.76
C GLY A 109 -3.89 14.53 4.28
N GLU A 110 -3.07 13.58 3.90
CA GLU A 110 -2.74 13.25 2.50
C GLU A 110 -3.47 11.97 2.06
N LEU A 111 -3.88 11.93 0.79
CA LEU A 111 -4.62 10.81 0.21
C LEU A 111 -3.65 9.81 -0.42
N TYR A 112 -3.62 8.60 0.12
CA TYR A 112 -2.80 7.49 -0.38
C TYR A 112 -3.67 6.44 -1.06
N LYS A 113 -3.33 6.10 -2.30
CA LYS A 113 -3.96 5.00 -3.00
C LYS A 113 -3.45 3.67 -2.45
N LYS A 114 -4.35 2.75 -2.12
CA LYS A 114 -4.00 1.38 -1.74
C LYS A 114 -3.89 0.52 -2.98
N ASP A 115 -2.72 -0.01 -3.22
CA ASP A 115 -2.49 -1.03 -4.24
C ASP A 115 -2.25 -2.40 -3.58
N LEU A 116 -2.84 -3.45 -4.16
CA LEU A 116 -2.58 -4.81 -3.70
C LEU A 116 -1.12 -5.17 -4.03
N GLN A 117 -0.38 -5.61 -3.03
CA GLN A 117 0.95 -6.13 -3.24
C GLN A 117 0.85 -7.48 -3.96
N GLY A 118 1.35 -7.52 -5.19
CA GLY A 118 1.43 -8.77 -5.96
C GLY A 118 2.52 -9.70 -5.46
N THR A 119 2.57 -10.91 -6.02
CA THR A 119 3.62 -11.91 -5.71
C THR A 119 4.94 -11.65 -6.45
N TYR A 120 4.93 -10.81 -7.47
CA TYR A 120 6.12 -10.38 -8.19
C TYR A 120 6.58 -9.01 -7.69
N TRP A 121 7.83 -8.96 -7.20
CA TRP A 121 8.47 -7.74 -6.73
C TRP A 121 9.70 -7.44 -7.59
N ASP A 122 9.68 -6.32 -8.32
CA ASP A 122 10.87 -5.87 -9.05
C ASP A 122 11.84 -5.18 -8.07
N MET A 123 12.93 -5.90 -7.77
CA MET A 123 13.96 -5.44 -6.84
C MET A 123 15.20 -4.87 -7.54
N ASN A 124 15.19 -4.74 -8.86
CA ASN A 124 16.38 -4.32 -9.61
C ASN A 124 16.95 -2.98 -9.11
N ALA A 125 16.11 -2.03 -8.76
CA ALA A 125 16.55 -0.74 -8.21
C ALA A 125 17.23 -0.89 -6.85
N TRP A 126 16.76 -1.80 -6.00
CA TRP A 126 17.29 -2.03 -4.65
C TRP A 126 18.63 -2.77 -4.65
N MET A 127 18.88 -3.58 -5.66
CA MET A 127 20.13 -4.37 -5.76
C MET A 127 21.36 -3.51 -6.12
N LYS A 128 21.17 -2.33 -6.69
CA LYS A 128 22.28 -1.49 -7.19
C LYS A 128 23.30 -1.10 -6.12
N ASN A 129 22.89 -0.91 -4.89
CA ASN A 129 23.73 -0.43 -3.78
C ASN A 129 23.88 -1.43 -2.65
N VAL A 130 23.40 -2.66 -2.81
CA VAL A 130 23.38 -3.66 -1.73
C VAL A 130 24.73 -3.92 -1.11
N ALA A 131 25.80 -3.88 -1.89
CA ALA A 131 27.17 -4.08 -1.41
C ALA A 131 27.62 -3.00 -0.41
N LYS A 132 27.08 -1.78 -0.51
CA LYS A 132 27.44 -0.62 0.34
C LYS A 132 26.58 -0.53 1.60
N GLU A 133 25.44 -1.18 1.63
CA GLU A 133 24.52 -1.13 2.77
C GLU A 133 25.18 -1.67 4.03
N GLY A 134 24.98 -0.98 5.15
CA GLY A 134 25.47 -1.37 6.46
C GLY A 134 26.99 -1.35 6.62
N GLY A 135 27.74 -0.74 5.69
CA GLY A 135 29.19 -0.60 5.79
C GLY A 135 29.99 -1.91 5.78
N VAL A 136 29.35 -3.05 5.59
CA VAL A 136 29.99 -4.37 5.59
C VAL A 136 29.93 -5.03 4.22
N SER A 137 31.09 -5.51 3.72
CA SER A 137 31.17 -6.21 2.44
C SER A 137 30.88 -7.68 2.63
N PHE A 138 29.74 -8.15 2.13
CA PHE A 138 29.36 -9.56 2.17
C PHE A 138 29.31 -10.11 0.75
N PRO A 139 30.19 -11.05 0.39
CA PRO A 139 30.49 -11.33 -1.02
C PRO A 139 29.35 -12.00 -1.79
N LYS A 140 28.49 -12.78 -1.12
CA LYS A 140 27.37 -13.48 -1.76
C LYS A 140 26.16 -13.53 -0.85
N GLY A 141 24.97 -13.33 -1.42
CA GLY A 141 23.71 -13.55 -0.71
C GLY A 141 23.21 -12.42 0.18
N LYS A 142 23.92 -11.26 0.24
CA LYS A 142 23.43 -10.08 0.97
C LYS A 142 22.10 -9.61 0.39
N LYS A 143 21.10 -9.42 1.24
CA LYS A 143 19.79 -8.93 0.84
C LYS A 143 19.71 -7.42 1.00
N PRO A 144 19.05 -6.69 0.08
CA PRO A 144 18.84 -5.25 0.27
C PRO A 144 17.93 -4.98 1.45
N GLU A 145 18.23 -3.94 2.22
CA GLU A 145 17.42 -3.54 3.38
C GLU A 145 15.99 -3.19 2.98
N GLN A 146 15.76 -2.65 1.80
CA GLN A 146 14.42 -2.36 1.28
C GLN A 146 13.54 -3.60 1.16
N LEU A 147 14.10 -4.74 0.73
CA LEU A 147 13.37 -6.01 0.68
C LEU A 147 12.94 -6.45 2.07
N VAL A 148 13.88 -6.44 3.02
CA VAL A 148 13.61 -6.86 4.40
C VAL A 148 12.61 -5.90 5.05
N ARG A 149 12.74 -4.59 4.82
CA ARG A 149 11.77 -3.59 5.26
C ARG A 149 10.37 -3.94 4.79
N GLN A 150 10.19 -4.18 3.50
CA GLN A 150 8.88 -4.49 2.94
C GLN A 150 8.26 -5.74 3.58
N ILE A 151 9.07 -6.79 3.79
CA ILE A 151 8.61 -8.01 4.48
C ILE A 151 8.18 -7.69 5.92
N LEU A 152 9.00 -6.97 6.68
CA LEU A 152 8.70 -6.66 8.08
C LEU A 152 7.49 -5.74 8.24
N GLU A 153 7.33 -4.73 7.38
CA GLU A 153 6.15 -3.85 7.39
C GLU A 153 4.84 -4.59 7.05
N MET A 154 4.91 -5.63 6.20
CA MET A 154 3.75 -6.47 5.87
C MET A 154 3.37 -7.46 6.95
N THR A 155 4.30 -7.88 7.81
CA THR A 155 4.14 -9.04 8.70
C THR A 155 4.23 -8.69 10.19
N THR A 156 4.71 -7.49 10.54
CA THR A 156 4.96 -7.07 11.93
C THR A 156 4.58 -5.62 12.16
N ASN A 157 4.40 -5.26 13.44
CA ASN A 157 4.25 -3.90 13.92
C ASN A 157 5.48 -3.45 14.73
N PRO A 158 5.70 -2.14 14.96
CA PRO A 158 6.71 -1.67 15.91
C PRO A 158 6.55 -2.34 17.29
N GLY A 159 7.68 -2.81 17.86
CA GLY A 159 7.69 -3.55 19.12
C GLY A 159 7.59 -5.07 19.02
N ASP A 160 7.16 -5.61 17.87
CA ASP A 160 7.09 -7.06 17.62
C ASP A 160 8.50 -7.68 17.58
N MET A 161 8.55 -9.00 17.78
CA MET A 161 9.78 -9.80 17.76
C MET A 161 10.04 -10.40 16.39
N VAL A 162 11.23 -10.16 15.86
CA VAL A 162 11.73 -10.74 14.59
C VAL A 162 12.81 -11.75 14.91
N LEU A 163 12.70 -12.97 14.38
CA LEU A 163 13.73 -14.02 14.49
C LEU A 163 14.34 -14.29 13.12
N ASP A 164 15.69 -14.24 13.06
CA ASP A 164 16.46 -14.71 11.89
C ASP A 164 17.52 -15.71 12.35
N SER A 165 17.30 -16.99 12.02
CA SER A 165 18.18 -18.09 12.43
C SER A 165 19.45 -18.23 11.57
N PHE A 166 19.57 -17.45 10.48
CA PHE A 166 20.69 -17.46 9.54
C PHE A 166 21.06 -16.04 9.15
N LEU A 167 21.45 -15.25 10.17
CA LEU A 167 21.54 -13.79 10.10
C LEU A 167 22.50 -13.27 9.01
N GLY A 168 23.51 -14.05 8.64
CA GLY A 168 24.44 -13.74 7.54
C GLY A 168 25.17 -12.42 7.73
N SER A 169 24.81 -11.41 6.96
CA SER A 169 25.40 -10.06 7.05
C SER A 169 24.70 -9.13 8.05
N GLY A 170 23.74 -9.60 8.82
CA GLY A 170 23.02 -8.79 9.80
C GLY A 170 21.91 -7.90 9.24
N THR A 171 21.48 -8.10 7.99
CA THR A 171 20.50 -7.22 7.35
C THR A 171 19.16 -7.20 8.09
N THR A 172 18.65 -8.37 8.46
CA THR A 172 17.36 -8.48 9.15
C THR A 172 17.38 -7.75 10.50
N ALA A 173 18.43 -7.93 11.28
CA ALA A 173 18.59 -7.25 12.59
C ALA A 173 18.72 -5.74 12.42
N ALA A 174 19.51 -5.27 11.45
CA ALA A 174 19.68 -3.85 11.16
C ALA A 174 18.35 -3.19 10.78
N VAL A 175 17.58 -3.81 9.88
CA VAL A 175 16.27 -3.30 9.47
C VAL A 175 15.25 -3.34 10.60
N ALA A 176 15.18 -4.45 11.34
CA ALA A 176 14.29 -4.57 12.50
C ALA A 176 14.57 -3.47 13.54
N HIS A 177 15.85 -3.19 13.82
CA HIS A 177 16.28 -2.14 14.71
C HIS A 177 15.83 -0.75 14.25
N LYS A 178 16.14 -0.38 13.01
CA LYS A 178 15.72 0.90 12.40
C LYS A 178 14.21 1.10 12.36
N LEU A 179 13.46 0.00 12.26
CA LEU A 179 11.98 0.02 12.24
C LEU A 179 11.34 -0.10 13.64
N GLY A 180 12.13 -0.09 14.72
CA GLY A 180 11.62 -0.20 16.10
C GLY A 180 11.05 -1.58 16.45
N ARG A 181 11.50 -2.65 15.77
CA ARG A 181 11.19 -4.03 16.13
C ARG A 181 12.27 -4.57 17.06
N LYS A 182 11.89 -5.51 17.93
CA LYS A 182 12.84 -6.35 18.67
C LYS A 182 13.34 -7.45 17.74
N TYR A 183 14.55 -7.96 17.97
CA TYR A 183 15.06 -9.04 17.12
C TYR A 183 15.92 -10.02 17.91
N ILE A 184 15.93 -11.26 17.41
CA ILE A 184 16.87 -12.31 17.77
C ILE A 184 17.52 -12.76 16.46
N GLY A 185 18.85 -12.58 16.36
CA GLY A 185 19.62 -13.04 15.22
C GLY A 185 20.58 -14.13 15.62
N ILE A 186 20.66 -15.21 14.86
CA ILE A 186 21.59 -16.32 15.10
C ILE A 186 22.50 -16.44 13.87
N GLU A 187 23.81 -16.50 14.12
CA GLU A 187 24.81 -16.74 13.07
C GLU A 187 25.92 -17.64 13.61
N LEU A 188 26.18 -18.72 12.89
CA LEU A 188 27.13 -19.77 13.34
C LEU A 188 28.60 -19.37 13.07
N GLY A 189 28.87 -18.64 12.00
CA GLY A 189 30.22 -18.41 11.51
C GLY A 189 30.86 -17.13 12.05
N GLN A 190 32.11 -16.90 11.64
CA GLN A 190 32.87 -15.69 11.93
C GLN A 190 32.18 -14.42 11.44
N GLN A 191 31.20 -14.52 10.55
CA GLN A 191 30.37 -13.43 10.07
C GLN A 191 29.65 -12.72 11.21
N CYS A 192 29.35 -13.42 12.31
CA CYS A 192 28.80 -12.86 13.51
C CYS A 192 29.66 -11.68 14.03
N TYR A 193 30.97 -11.86 14.09
CA TYR A 193 31.93 -10.87 14.57
C TYR A 193 32.36 -9.89 13.49
N THR A 194 32.53 -10.36 12.26
CA THR A 194 33.11 -9.54 11.17
C THR A 194 32.08 -8.73 10.39
N HIS A 195 30.79 -9.08 10.46
CA HIS A 195 29.72 -8.43 9.70
C HIS A 195 28.56 -8.00 10.59
N CYS A 196 27.91 -8.95 11.33
CA CYS A 196 26.72 -8.62 12.10
C CYS A 196 26.99 -7.58 13.17
N LYS A 197 28.01 -7.81 14.00
CA LYS A 197 28.37 -6.91 15.10
C LYS A 197 28.76 -5.50 14.59
N PRO A 198 29.73 -5.33 13.67
CA PRO A 198 30.10 -4.01 13.17
C PRO A 198 28.93 -3.27 12.50
N ARG A 199 28.06 -3.99 11.78
CA ARG A 199 26.86 -3.40 11.17
C ARG A 199 25.91 -2.87 12.23
N LEU A 200 25.59 -3.65 13.27
CA LEU A 200 24.70 -3.24 14.33
C LEU A 200 25.28 -2.10 15.17
N ASP A 201 26.59 -2.11 15.45
CA ASP A 201 27.27 -1.01 16.12
C ASP A 201 27.11 0.28 15.30
N SER A 202 27.35 0.24 13.97
CA SER A 202 27.14 1.38 13.08
C SER A 202 25.71 1.89 13.05
N VAL A 203 24.71 1.00 13.08
CA VAL A 203 23.28 1.36 13.15
C VAL A 203 22.99 2.09 14.46
N ILE A 204 23.48 1.57 15.59
CA ILE A 204 23.26 2.15 16.93
C ILE A 204 23.92 3.52 17.06
N ASP A 205 25.15 3.65 16.52
CA ASP A 205 25.91 4.90 16.56
C ASP A 205 25.37 5.97 15.58
N GLY A 206 24.39 5.61 14.71
CA GLY A 206 23.86 6.51 13.69
C GLY A 206 24.79 6.74 12.51
N ASN A 207 25.83 5.92 12.36
CA ASN A 207 26.86 6.03 11.32
C ASN A 207 26.50 5.24 10.03
N ASP A 208 25.45 4.44 10.06
CA ASP A 208 24.96 3.73 8.88
C ASP A 208 24.19 4.67 7.95
N SER A 209 24.79 5.06 6.85
CA SER A 209 24.20 5.97 5.84
C SER A 209 23.51 5.27 4.68
N GLY A 210 23.45 3.92 4.69
CA GLY A 210 22.93 3.12 3.59
C GLY A 210 21.54 2.54 3.83
N GLY A 211 21.08 1.77 2.88
CA GLY A 211 19.85 1.00 2.97
C GLY A 211 18.59 1.84 3.17
N ILE A 212 17.87 1.62 4.25
CA ILE A 212 16.64 2.34 4.59
C ILE A 212 16.85 3.54 5.52
N THR A 213 18.09 3.86 5.91
CA THR A 213 18.43 4.88 6.91
C THR A 213 17.78 6.23 6.62
N GLU A 214 17.93 6.73 5.41
CA GLU A 214 17.33 8.00 4.98
C GLU A 214 15.79 7.91 4.92
N PHE A 215 15.28 6.78 4.45
CA PHE A 215 13.83 6.59 4.30
C PHE A 215 13.07 6.64 5.63
N VAL A 216 13.68 6.09 6.71
CA VAL A 216 13.07 6.07 8.06
C VAL A 216 13.60 7.19 8.97
N ASP A 217 14.40 8.10 8.42
CA ASP A 217 15.08 9.19 9.16
C ASP A 217 15.83 8.70 10.39
N TRP A 218 16.51 7.56 10.27
CA TRP A 218 17.26 6.95 11.38
C TRP A 218 18.46 7.79 11.78
N LYS A 219 18.60 8.08 13.08
CA LYS A 219 19.66 8.92 13.65
C LYS A 219 20.55 8.17 14.68
N GLY A 220 20.34 6.86 14.80
CA GLY A 220 21.01 6.06 15.81
C GLY A 220 20.17 5.86 17.07
N GLY A 221 20.73 5.15 18.01
CA GLY A 221 20.14 4.86 19.32
C GLY A 221 19.74 3.40 19.51
N GLY A 222 19.26 3.10 20.71
CA GLY A 222 18.95 1.73 21.13
C GLY A 222 20.19 0.94 21.53
N GLY A 223 20.09 -0.38 21.41
CA GLY A 223 21.17 -1.30 21.76
C GLY A 223 20.76 -2.75 21.53
N TYR A 224 21.74 -3.64 21.58
CA TYR A 224 21.53 -5.09 21.52
C TYR A 224 22.39 -5.80 22.56
N LYS A 225 22.06 -7.03 22.86
CA LYS A 225 22.89 -7.92 23.68
C LYS A 225 23.50 -8.96 22.75
N PHE A 226 24.80 -9.14 22.88
CA PHE A 226 25.54 -10.16 22.13
C PHE A 226 25.83 -11.33 23.06
N TYR A 227 25.56 -12.55 22.59
CA TYR A 227 25.80 -13.78 23.33
C TYR A 227 26.60 -14.74 22.48
N GLU A 228 27.47 -15.49 23.10
CA GLU A 228 28.15 -16.64 22.54
C GLU A 228 27.59 -17.88 23.22
N LEU A 229 27.24 -18.88 22.43
CA LEU A 229 26.82 -20.18 22.95
C LEU A 229 28.05 -21.00 23.27
N ALA A 230 28.11 -21.51 24.51
CA ALA A 230 29.18 -22.38 24.98
C ALA A 230 29.10 -23.76 24.37
#